data_8b3f7fa35e653d330216bda49f8b22a4
#
_entry.id   8b3f7fa35e653d330216bda49f8b22a4
#
_cell.length_a   1.000
_cell.length_b   1.000
_cell.length_c   1.000
_cell.angle_alpha   90.00
_cell.angle_beta   90.00
_cell.angle_gamma   90.00
#
_symmetry.space_group_name_H-M   'P 1'
#
loop_
_entity.id
_entity.type
_entity.pdbx_description
1 polymer ?
#
loop_
_entity_poly.entity_id
_entity_poly.type
_entity_poly.pdbx_seq_one_letter_code
_entity_poly.pdbx_strand_id
1 'polypeptide(L)'
;MREMALLATSNGDSDPRLYGSDPNNGNTWDADRIYGCICDEGWTGYDCSERECTYGDDPNTYGQVNEVQLFECAGTAGTLTLSFRQKTTLPIPYNATRQELEEALEWLTNIGDVIVLFSSGNSTCTDIGLSVNAVTVAFVTEHGDLPDLSADTSQLFDSNFGDEIGGGSVVFFVDGAAA
;
A
#
# COMPACT_ATOMS: atom_id res chain seq x y z
N MET A 1 2.21 -22.66 4.01
CA MET A 1 3.65 -22.78 3.80
C MET A 1 3.97 -22.31 2.39
N ARG A 2 4.99 -21.49 2.23
CA ARG A 2 5.52 -21.06 0.93
C ARG A 2 7.00 -21.39 0.85
N GLU A 3 7.51 -21.49 -0.38
CA GLU A 3 8.93 -21.62 -0.61
C GLU A 3 9.69 -20.44 -0.03
N MET A 4 10.83 -20.68 0.60
CA MET A 4 11.63 -19.63 1.25
C MET A 4 12.04 -18.51 0.29
N ALA A 5 12.27 -18.84 -0.98
CA ALA A 5 12.58 -17.84 -2.01
C ALA A 5 11.44 -16.83 -2.26
N LEU A 6 10.17 -17.27 -2.10
CA LEU A 6 8.99 -16.42 -2.24
C LEU A 6 8.66 -15.65 -0.95
N LEU A 7 9.03 -16.22 0.21
CA LEU A 7 8.81 -15.57 1.51
C LEU A 7 9.74 -14.38 1.71
N ALA A 8 10.99 -14.48 1.27
CA ALA A 8 11.96 -13.39 1.36
C ALA A 8 11.53 -12.12 0.60
N THR A 9 10.71 -12.27 -0.46
CA THR A 9 10.18 -11.14 -1.24
C THR A 9 8.84 -10.61 -0.72
N SER A 10 8.09 -11.40 0.05
CA SER A 10 6.73 -11.04 0.48
C SER A 10 6.66 -10.40 1.86
N ASN A 11 7.68 -10.55 2.69
CA ASN A 11 7.65 -10.07 4.08
C ASN A 11 8.28 -8.68 4.27
N GLY A 12 8.52 -7.92 3.19
CA GLY A 12 9.00 -6.53 3.29
C GLY A 12 10.38 -6.39 3.95
N ASP A 13 11.17 -7.48 3.99
CA ASP A 13 12.50 -7.44 4.57
C ASP A 13 13.40 -6.56 3.68
N SER A 14 13.97 -5.52 4.27
CA SER A 14 14.85 -4.55 3.60
C SER A 14 16.15 -5.19 3.08
N ASP A 15 16.44 -6.42 3.47
CA ASP A 15 17.54 -7.23 2.93
C ASP A 15 16.98 -8.60 2.47
N PRO A 16 16.28 -8.64 1.32
CA PRO A 16 15.83 -9.91 0.78
C PRO A 16 17.06 -10.77 0.51
N ARG A 17 17.30 -11.74 1.36
CA ARG A 17 18.27 -12.79 1.07
C ARG A 17 17.77 -13.49 -0.18
N LEU A 18 18.31 -13.07 -1.32
CA LEU A 18 17.98 -13.63 -2.63
C LEU A 18 18.43 -15.08 -2.66
N TYR A 19 17.59 -15.93 -2.12
CA TYR A 19 17.72 -17.37 -2.21
C TYR A 19 17.22 -17.77 -3.59
N GLY A 20 17.98 -17.55 -4.63
CA GLY A 20 17.59 -17.69 -6.02
C GLY A 20 16.67 -18.89 -6.30
N SER A 21 15.89 -18.79 -7.33
CA SER A 21 14.89 -19.79 -7.72
C SER A 21 15.39 -20.81 -8.75
N ASP A 22 16.68 -20.80 -9.08
CA ASP A 22 17.24 -21.72 -10.08
C ASP A 22 17.71 -23.03 -9.42
N PRO A 23 16.98 -24.15 -9.60
CA PRO A 23 17.35 -25.44 -9.03
C PRO A 23 18.63 -26.03 -9.64
N ASN A 24 19.12 -25.48 -10.75
CA ASN A 24 20.38 -25.89 -11.37
C ASN A 24 21.60 -25.14 -10.81
N ASN A 25 21.38 -24.11 -10.00
CA ASN A 25 22.44 -23.39 -9.32
C ASN A 25 22.82 -24.13 -8.03
N GLY A 26 24.08 -24.54 -7.90
CA GLY A 26 24.56 -25.29 -6.73
C GLY A 26 24.37 -24.59 -5.38
N ASN A 27 24.13 -23.26 -5.38
CA ASN A 27 23.89 -22.49 -4.17
C ASN A 27 22.39 -22.38 -3.82
N THR A 28 21.50 -22.77 -4.73
CA THR A 28 20.05 -22.61 -4.59
C THR A 28 19.25 -23.85 -5.02
N TRP A 29 19.95 -25.01 -5.08
CA TRP A 29 19.37 -26.29 -5.53
C TRP A 29 18.19 -26.78 -4.67
N ASP A 30 18.06 -26.26 -3.46
CA ASP A 30 17.02 -26.59 -2.49
C ASP A 30 15.95 -25.48 -2.36
N ALA A 31 15.96 -24.49 -3.26
CA ALA A 31 15.03 -23.35 -3.21
C ALA A 31 13.56 -23.77 -3.23
N ASP A 32 13.22 -24.88 -3.89
CA ASP A 32 11.90 -25.49 -3.96
C ASP A 32 11.64 -26.54 -2.87
N ARG A 33 12.60 -26.80 -1.99
CA ARG A 33 12.53 -27.86 -0.96
C ARG A 33 12.46 -27.31 0.45
N ILE A 34 12.85 -26.06 0.65
CA ILE A 34 12.78 -25.37 1.94
C ILE A 34 11.52 -24.54 1.97
N TYR A 35 10.68 -24.78 2.97
CA TYR A 35 9.38 -24.11 3.16
C TYR A 35 9.38 -23.40 4.50
N GLY A 36 8.82 -22.20 4.52
CA GLY A 36 8.53 -21.44 5.72
C GLY A 36 7.03 -21.26 5.95
N CYS A 37 6.67 -20.75 7.10
CA CYS A 37 5.29 -20.40 7.42
C CYS A 37 4.93 -19.03 6.79
N ILE A 38 3.68 -18.89 6.40
CA ILE A 38 3.07 -17.56 6.16
C ILE A 38 2.53 -17.16 7.52
N CYS A 39 3.04 -16.05 8.04
CA CYS A 39 2.66 -15.58 9.35
C CYS A 39 1.34 -14.80 9.30
N ASP A 40 0.59 -14.88 10.39
CA ASP A 40 -0.51 -13.96 10.65
C ASP A 40 0.08 -12.57 10.98
N GLU A 41 -0.74 -11.54 10.83
CA GLU A 41 -0.36 -10.17 11.11
C GLU A 41 0.20 -10.01 12.54
N GLY A 42 1.29 -9.27 12.66
CA GLY A 42 2.01 -9.05 13.92
C GLY A 42 2.95 -10.19 14.32
N TRP A 43 3.12 -11.20 13.45
CA TRP A 43 4.07 -12.28 13.65
C TRP A 43 5.06 -12.37 12.49
N THR A 44 6.30 -12.65 12.79
CA THR A 44 7.40 -12.74 11.84
C THR A 44 8.31 -13.93 12.15
N GLY A 45 9.35 -14.10 11.33
CA GLY A 45 10.24 -15.25 11.41
C GLY A 45 9.81 -16.41 10.52
N TYR A 46 10.70 -17.37 10.29
CA TYR A 46 10.44 -18.50 9.39
C TYR A 46 9.36 -19.46 9.93
N ASP A 47 9.15 -19.47 11.22
CA ASP A 47 8.21 -20.31 11.97
C ASP A 47 7.10 -19.49 12.66
N CYS A 48 7.05 -18.17 12.40
CA CYS A 48 6.11 -17.24 13.01
C CYS A 48 6.18 -17.20 14.54
N SER A 49 7.34 -17.44 15.11
CA SER A 49 7.54 -17.41 16.57
C SER A 49 7.90 -16.03 17.11
N GLU A 50 8.33 -15.13 16.23
CA GLU A 50 8.74 -13.79 16.59
C GLU A 50 7.56 -12.82 16.46
N ARG A 51 7.46 -11.89 17.38
CA ARG A 51 6.52 -10.78 17.27
C ARG A 51 7.15 -9.66 16.45
N GLU A 52 6.38 -9.19 15.47
CA GLU A 52 6.73 -7.96 14.78
C GLU A 52 6.74 -6.79 15.77
N CYS A 53 7.73 -5.89 15.66
CA CYS A 53 7.73 -4.69 16.48
C CYS A 53 6.48 -3.88 16.20
N THR A 54 5.83 -3.42 17.27
CA THR A 54 4.68 -2.53 17.12
C THR A 54 5.16 -1.20 16.53
N TYR A 55 4.49 -0.77 15.48
CA TYR A 55 4.64 0.59 14.95
C TYR A 55 3.74 1.52 15.75
N GLY A 56 4.17 2.74 15.92
CA GLY A 56 3.40 3.75 16.60
C GLY A 56 4.29 4.80 17.27
N ASP A 57 3.64 5.80 17.82
CA ASP A 57 4.31 6.88 18.50
C ASP A 57 5.04 6.40 19.76
N ASP A 58 6.25 6.90 19.98
CA ASP A 58 6.96 6.75 21.27
C ASP A 58 6.37 7.76 22.28
N PRO A 59 5.69 7.28 23.34
CA PRO A 59 5.07 8.16 24.32
C PRO A 59 6.06 9.07 25.08
N ASN A 60 7.36 8.86 24.91
CA ASN A 60 8.41 9.68 25.51
C ASN A 60 8.90 10.79 24.57
N THR A 61 8.41 10.87 23.36
CA THR A 61 8.74 11.93 22.40
C THR A 61 7.60 12.95 22.30
N TYR A 62 7.95 14.19 21.94
CA TYR A 62 6.99 15.28 21.80
C TYR A 62 7.20 15.98 20.47
N GLY A 63 6.11 16.49 19.90
CA GLY A 63 6.16 17.26 18.66
C GLY A 63 6.01 16.41 17.40
N GLN A 64 5.44 15.22 17.55
CA GLN A 64 5.07 14.39 16.42
C GLN A 64 4.08 15.12 15.50
N VAL A 65 4.27 14.96 14.23
CA VAL A 65 3.38 15.47 13.19
C VAL A 65 2.67 14.27 12.56
N ASN A 66 1.41 14.43 12.23
CA ASN A 66 0.66 13.42 11.51
C ASN A 66 1.30 13.15 10.15
N GLU A 67 1.42 11.90 9.80
CA GLU A 67 1.85 11.49 8.46
C GLU A 67 0.87 11.96 7.42
N VAL A 68 1.40 12.48 6.32
CA VAL A 68 0.62 12.99 5.19
C VAL A 68 1.17 12.38 3.90
N GLN A 69 0.37 11.54 3.28
CA GLN A 69 0.72 10.95 1.99
C GLN A 69 -0.08 11.58 0.87
N LEU A 70 0.55 11.78 -0.26
CA LEU A 70 -0.02 12.41 -1.44
C LEU A 70 0.01 11.45 -2.62
N PHE A 71 -1.10 11.33 -3.32
CA PHE A 71 -1.13 10.62 -4.59
C PHE A 71 -2.00 11.33 -5.63
N GLU A 72 -1.73 11.06 -6.89
CA GLU A 72 -2.57 11.44 -8.02
C GLU A 72 -3.16 10.20 -8.66
N CYS A 73 -4.45 10.26 -9.01
CA CYS A 73 -5.15 9.17 -9.65
C CYS A 73 -5.72 9.63 -11.00
N ALA A 74 -5.30 8.95 -12.06
CA ALA A 74 -5.84 9.12 -13.40
C ALA A 74 -6.73 7.93 -13.76
N GLY A 75 -7.97 8.19 -14.14
CA GLY A 75 -8.93 7.16 -14.54
C GLY A 75 -10.32 7.73 -14.70
N THR A 76 -11.08 7.19 -15.64
CA THR A 76 -12.44 7.63 -15.98
C THR A 76 -13.50 6.57 -15.74
N ALA A 77 -13.09 5.33 -15.42
CA ALA A 77 -13.99 4.22 -15.13
C ALA A 77 -13.30 3.15 -14.29
N GLY A 78 -14.08 2.26 -13.68
CA GLY A 78 -13.57 1.12 -12.92
C GLY A 78 -13.32 1.42 -11.47
N THR A 79 -12.42 0.63 -10.86
CA THR A 79 -12.10 0.68 -9.44
C THR A 79 -10.60 0.54 -9.20
N LEU A 80 -10.14 1.07 -8.09
CA LEU A 80 -8.79 0.83 -7.56
C LEU A 80 -8.91 0.22 -6.16
N THR A 81 -7.84 -0.37 -5.67
CA THR A 81 -7.71 -0.73 -4.27
C THR A 81 -6.45 -0.11 -3.70
N LEU A 82 -6.51 0.29 -2.44
CA LEU A 82 -5.37 0.80 -1.69
C LEU A 82 -4.95 -0.25 -0.65
N SER A 83 -3.66 -0.36 -0.43
CA SER A 83 -3.13 -1.28 0.57
C SER A 83 -2.21 -0.55 1.54
N PHE A 84 -2.36 -0.86 2.82
CA PHE A 84 -1.55 -0.35 3.92
C PHE A 84 -1.16 -1.50 4.84
N ARG A 85 0.14 -1.67 5.11
CA ARG A 85 0.67 -2.73 5.99
C ARG A 85 0.02 -4.09 5.73
N GLN A 86 0.03 -4.53 4.45
CA GLN A 86 -0.51 -5.82 3.99
C GLN A 86 -2.05 -5.98 4.06
N LYS A 87 -2.78 -4.96 4.44
CA LYS A 87 -4.24 -4.92 4.36
C LYS A 87 -4.66 -4.13 3.13
N THR A 88 -5.68 -4.63 2.45
CA THR A 88 -6.19 -4.02 1.20
C THR A 88 -7.65 -3.61 1.39
N THR A 89 -7.99 -2.42 0.91
CA THR A 89 -9.36 -1.91 0.93
C THR A 89 -10.29 -2.75 0.04
N LEU A 90 -11.58 -2.60 0.25
CA LEU A 90 -12.55 -2.98 -0.76
C LEU A 90 -12.34 -2.14 -2.03
N PRO A 91 -12.82 -2.60 -3.21
CA PRO A 91 -12.71 -1.83 -4.44
C PRO A 91 -13.33 -0.43 -4.30
N ILE A 92 -12.54 0.60 -4.56
CA ILE A 92 -12.91 2.01 -4.48
C ILE A 92 -13.25 2.48 -5.89
N PRO A 93 -14.45 3.00 -6.15
CA PRO A 93 -14.79 3.55 -7.46
C PRO A 93 -13.87 4.71 -7.85
N TYR A 94 -13.55 4.86 -9.14
CA TYR A 94 -12.74 5.98 -9.65
C TYR A 94 -13.29 7.36 -9.25
N ASN A 95 -14.61 7.48 -9.17
CA ASN A 95 -15.33 8.70 -8.83
C ASN A 95 -15.68 8.80 -7.34
N ALA A 96 -15.07 7.97 -6.48
CA ALA A 96 -15.30 8.02 -5.05
C ALA A 96 -15.09 9.44 -4.49
N THR A 97 -15.98 9.85 -3.63
CA THR A 97 -15.90 11.11 -2.89
C THR A 97 -14.85 11.02 -1.79
N ARG A 98 -14.49 12.15 -1.21
CA ARG A 98 -13.62 12.19 -0.02
C ARG A 98 -14.07 11.25 1.08
N GLN A 99 -15.36 11.35 1.43
CA GLN A 99 -15.93 10.54 2.51
C GLN A 99 -15.88 9.04 2.21
N GLU A 100 -16.20 8.64 0.98
CA GLU A 100 -16.11 7.23 0.57
C GLU A 100 -14.68 6.70 0.61
N LEU A 101 -13.70 7.56 0.30
CA LEU A 101 -12.29 7.20 0.39
C LEU A 101 -11.81 7.12 1.85
N GLU A 102 -12.23 8.05 2.72
CA GLU A 102 -12.00 7.99 4.17
C GLU A 102 -12.58 6.69 4.75
N GLU A 103 -13.87 6.41 4.50
CA GLU A 103 -14.54 5.20 4.96
C GLU A 103 -13.86 3.92 4.45
N ALA A 104 -13.36 3.92 3.22
CA ALA A 104 -12.64 2.77 2.66
C ALA A 104 -11.28 2.53 3.33
N LEU A 105 -10.55 3.57 3.69
CA LEU A 105 -9.29 3.48 4.41
C LEU A 105 -9.51 3.09 5.88
N GLU A 106 -10.48 3.72 6.54
CA GLU A 106 -10.83 3.42 7.94
C GLU A 106 -11.45 2.03 8.14
N TRP A 107 -11.94 1.41 7.06
CA TRP A 107 -12.33 0.00 7.08
C TRP A 107 -11.15 -0.95 7.35
N LEU A 108 -9.93 -0.51 7.07
CA LEU A 108 -8.74 -1.30 7.36
C LEU A 108 -8.50 -1.33 8.88
N THR A 109 -8.37 -2.53 9.44
CA THR A 109 -8.23 -2.73 10.90
C THR A 109 -6.94 -2.13 11.49
N ASN A 110 -6.02 -1.71 10.64
CA ASN A 110 -4.72 -1.12 10.98
C ASN A 110 -4.62 0.37 10.63
N ILE A 111 -5.75 0.99 10.32
CA ILE A 111 -5.93 2.44 10.21
C ILE A 111 -7.10 2.83 11.13
N GLY A 112 -6.90 3.88 11.92
CA GLY A 112 -7.99 4.49 12.69
C GLY A 112 -8.65 5.60 11.90
N ASP A 113 -8.44 6.85 12.31
CA ASP A 113 -9.02 8.01 11.62
C ASP A 113 -8.06 8.59 10.59
N VAL A 114 -8.56 8.89 9.39
CA VAL A 114 -7.83 9.63 8.36
C VAL A 114 -8.63 10.84 7.89
N ILE A 115 -7.94 11.85 7.39
CA ILE A 115 -8.53 13.01 6.72
C ILE A 115 -8.07 13.01 5.27
N VAL A 116 -9.02 12.98 4.35
CA VAL A 116 -8.74 13.07 2.92
C VAL A 116 -9.07 14.46 2.40
N LEU A 117 -8.15 15.04 1.65
CA LEU A 117 -8.33 16.32 0.97
C LEU A 117 -8.07 16.16 -0.53
N PHE A 118 -8.89 16.79 -1.34
CA PHE A 118 -8.72 16.89 -2.78
C PHE A 118 -8.22 18.28 -3.16
N SER A 119 -7.23 18.35 -4.04
CA SER A 119 -6.72 19.65 -4.55
C SER A 119 -7.73 20.33 -5.45
N SER A 120 -8.56 19.54 -6.15
CA SER A 120 -9.61 20.03 -7.03
C SER A 120 -10.71 18.98 -7.22
N GLY A 121 -11.90 19.39 -7.61
CA GLY A 121 -12.99 18.47 -7.90
C GLY A 121 -13.55 17.74 -6.67
N ASN A 122 -14.32 16.69 -6.93
CA ASN A 122 -15.02 15.90 -5.91
C ASN A 122 -14.84 14.38 -6.12
N SER A 123 -13.91 13.95 -6.95
CA SER A 123 -13.65 12.54 -7.25
C SER A 123 -12.20 12.18 -7.00
N THR A 124 -11.98 10.95 -6.57
CA THR A 124 -10.63 10.43 -6.28
C THR A 124 -9.77 10.43 -7.53
N CYS A 125 -10.28 9.92 -8.65
CA CYS A 125 -9.56 9.93 -9.92
C CYS A 125 -10.18 10.94 -10.89
N THR A 126 -9.34 11.43 -11.78
CA THR A 126 -9.72 12.37 -12.84
C THR A 126 -9.17 11.91 -14.19
N ASP A 127 -9.74 12.44 -15.26
CA ASP A 127 -9.26 12.21 -16.62
C ASP A 127 -7.86 12.78 -16.78
N ILE A 128 -6.94 12.01 -17.33
CA ILE A 128 -5.54 12.40 -17.57
C ILE A 128 -5.41 13.60 -18.52
N GLY A 129 -6.43 13.86 -19.34
CA GLY A 129 -6.51 15.05 -20.22
C GLY A 129 -6.86 16.33 -19.48
N LEU A 130 -7.23 16.26 -18.22
CA LEU A 130 -7.54 17.38 -17.34
C LEU A 130 -6.43 17.56 -16.30
N SER A 131 -6.56 18.59 -15.47
CA SER A 131 -5.68 18.72 -14.30
C SER A 131 -5.95 17.57 -13.33
N VAL A 132 -4.97 16.70 -13.15
CA VAL A 132 -5.11 15.54 -12.26
C VAL A 132 -5.31 16.03 -10.83
N ASN A 133 -6.26 15.43 -10.15
CA ASN A 133 -6.55 15.76 -8.77
C ASN A 133 -5.50 15.14 -7.84
N ALA A 134 -4.82 15.96 -7.06
CA ALA A 134 -3.96 15.48 -6.01
C ALA A 134 -4.81 15.16 -4.77
N VAL A 135 -4.71 13.93 -4.32
CA VAL A 135 -5.38 13.40 -3.14
C VAL A 135 -4.38 13.38 -1.99
N THR A 136 -4.69 14.08 -0.93
CA THR A 136 -3.89 14.11 0.29
C THR A 136 -4.58 13.28 1.35
N VAL A 137 -3.87 12.32 1.94
CA VAL A 137 -4.33 11.49 3.06
C VAL A 137 -3.49 11.81 4.28
N ALA A 138 -4.10 12.38 5.31
CA ALA A 138 -3.46 12.65 6.59
C ALA A 138 -3.94 11.61 7.61
N PHE A 139 -2.99 10.87 8.19
CA PHE A 139 -3.27 9.90 9.25
C PHE A 139 -3.38 10.63 10.58
N VAL A 140 -4.52 10.49 11.26
CA VAL A 140 -4.82 11.23 12.49
C VAL A 140 -4.47 10.42 13.73
N THR A 141 -4.72 9.13 13.68
CA THR A 141 -4.54 8.22 14.83
C THR A 141 -3.21 7.47 14.81
N GLU A 142 -2.62 7.29 13.63
CA GLU A 142 -1.30 6.72 13.44
C GLU A 142 -0.28 7.85 13.38
N HIS A 143 0.71 7.80 14.26
CA HIS A 143 1.73 8.85 14.38
C HIS A 143 3.09 8.35 13.90
N GLY A 144 3.94 9.30 13.55
CA GLY A 144 5.31 9.04 13.11
C GLY A 144 5.39 8.76 11.61
N ASP A 145 6.54 8.30 11.18
CA ASP A 145 6.84 7.91 9.81
C ASP A 145 6.14 6.57 9.48
N LEU A 146 5.12 6.60 8.66
CA LEU A 146 4.31 5.45 8.30
C LEU A 146 4.76 4.87 6.95
N PRO A 147 4.60 3.54 6.74
CA PRO A 147 4.82 2.96 5.42
C PRO A 147 3.87 3.55 4.39
N ASP A 148 4.36 3.69 3.16
CA ASP A 148 3.58 4.20 2.04
C ASP A 148 2.34 3.35 1.75
N LEU A 149 1.25 4.02 1.39
CA LEU A 149 0.12 3.39 0.73
C LEU A 149 0.58 2.84 -0.63
N SER A 150 0.08 1.70 -1.00
CA SER A 150 0.23 1.16 -2.35
C SER A 150 -1.12 0.99 -3.02
N ALA A 151 -1.15 1.08 -4.36
CA ALA A 151 -2.38 0.97 -5.14
C ALA A 151 -2.30 -0.16 -6.16
N ASP A 152 -3.41 -0.90 -6.30
CA ASP A 152 -3.64 -1.76 -7.44
C ASP A 152 -4.68 -1.10 -8.36
N THR A 153 -4.25 -0.80 -9.57
CA THR A 153 -5.04 -0.14 -10.62
C THR A 153 -5.45 -1.07 -11.75
N SER A 154 -5.32 -2.39 -11.55
CA SER A 154 -5.61 -3.40 -12.59
C SER A 154 -7.06 -3.36 -13.10
N GLN A 155 -7.98 -2.80 -12.32
CA GLN A 155 -9.38 -2.63 -12.65
C GLN A 155 -9.77 -1.16 -12.92
N LEU A 156 -8.78 -0.28 -13.05
CA LEU A 156 -8.98 1.14 -13.36
C LEU A 156 -8.74 1.40 -14.85
N PHE A 157 -9.62 2.14 -15.47
CA PHE A 157 -9.58 2.43 -16.90
C PHE A 157 -9.51 3.94 -17.14
N ASP A 158 -8.78 4.32 -18.18
CA ASP A 158 -8.80 5.68 -18.71
C ASP A 158 -9.25 5.66 -20.19
N SER A 159 -10.31 6.38 -20.48
CA SER A 159 -10.91 6.45 -21.84
C SER A 159 -9.98 7.07 -22.89
N ASN A 160 -8.93 7.79 -22.48
CA ASN A 160 -7.96 8.38 -23.40
C ASN A 160 -6.95 7.38 -23.96
N PHE A 161 -6.82 6.20 -23.34
CA PHE A 161 -5.92 5.13 -23.80
C PHE A 161 -6.63 4.00 -24.57
N GLY A 162 -7.92 4.17 -24.90
CA GLY A 162 -8.73 3.14 -25.54
C GLY A 162 -9.23 2.07 -24.54
N ASP A 163 -9.97 1.09 -25.04
CA ASP A 163 -10.56 0.00 -24.22
C ASP A 163 -9.54 -1.03 -23.69
N GLU A 164 -8.28 -0.66 -23.55
CA GLU A 164 -7.28 -1.55 -22.97
C GLU A 164 -7.42 -1.59 -21.45
N ILE A 165 -7.55 -2.80 -20.92
CA ILE A 165 -7.57 -3.09 -19.48
C ILE A 165 -6.30 -2.51 -18.85
N GLY A 166 -6.44 -1.59 -17.87
CA GLY A 166 -5.32 -1.05 -17.09
C GLY A 166 -4.76 0.30 -17.56
N GLY A 167 -5.52 1.09 -18.33
CA GLY A 167 -5.10 2.46 -18.73
C GLY A 167 -5.08 3.50 -17.59
N GLY A 168 -5.70 3.21 -16.45
CA GLY A 168 -5.65 4.09 -15.28
C GLY A 168 -4.36 3.93 -14.49
N SER A 169 -3.95 4.99 -13.80
CA SER A 169 -2.74 4.98 -13.00
C SER A 169 -2.89 5.74 -11.69
N VAL A 170 -2.15 5.30 -10.69
CA VAL A 170 -1.97 6.02 -9.43
C VAL A 170 -0.48 6.27 -9.25
N VAL A 171 -0.12 7.52 -9.00
CA VAL A 171 1.25 7.93 -8.75
C VAL A 171 1.32 8.52 -7.35
N PHE A 172 2.10 7.91 -6.46
CA PHE A 172 2.36 8.44 -5.14
C PHE A 172 3.50 9.45 -5.21
N PHE A 173 3.30 10.61 -4.61
CA PHE A 173 4.31 11.63 -4.42
C PHE A 173 4.64 11.69 -2.95
N VAL A 174 5.76 11.20 -2.57
CA VAL A 174 6.47 11.44 -1.31
C VAL A 174 5.63 11.36 -0.03
N ASP A 175 6.10 10.58 0.87
CA ASP A 175 5.82 10.72 2.27
C ASP A 175 6.07 12.16 2.72
N GLY A 176 5.11 12.72 3.38
CA GLY A 176 5.27 13.98 4.07
C GLY A 176 6.06 13.78 5.34
N ALA A 177 7.21 13.08 5.26
CA ALA A 177 8.08 12.91 6.42
C ALA A 177 8.30 14.27 7.05
N ALA A 178 7.68 14.49 8.18
CA ALA A 178 7.91 15.67 8.98
C ALA A 178 9.36 15.61 9.45
N ALA A 179 10.12 16.60 9.01
CA ALA A 179 11.49 16.81 9.45
C ALA A 179 11.58 17.10 10.95
#